data_3ff84eec45fa954412915fc4842893e6
#
_entry.id   3ff84eec45fa954412915fc4842893e6
#
_cell.length_a   1.000
_cell.length_b   1.000
_cell.length_c   1.000
_cell.angle_alpha   90.00
_cell.angle_beta   90.00
_cell.angle_gamma   90.00
#
_symmetry.space_group_name_H-M   'P 1'
#
loop_
_entity.id
_entity.type
_entity.pdbx_description
1 polymer ?
#
loop_
_entity_poly.entity_id
_entity_poly.type
_entity_poly.pdbx_seq_one_letter_code
_entity_poly.pdbx_strand_id
1 'polypeptide(L)'
;ASKEQAVLNKQADALLGYFMDQGPRMQLQTGVKMGWTRLYDMAGVTTLSSAIITNQDWLKDAKNQDNLRRFLRASQRGWQYSFDNRAEAAEIFRKAAPVFTQEIALLEVDGTMTIIRTERTKGKPIAWSDAGDWKDSQDLLEKFAKLKAQPDVNVYFTNSYLSEAPYLPKK
;
A
#
# COMPACT_ATOMS: atom_id res chain seq x y z
N ALA A 1 6.43 19.42 -16.55
CA ALA A 1 5.47 18.39 -16.96
C ALA A 1 5.54 17.23 -15.98
N SER A 2 4.40 16.59 -15.70
CA SER A 2 4.40 15.36 -14.90
C SER A 2 4.95 14.19 -15.73
N LYS A 3 5.34 13.11 -15.08
CA LYS A 3 5.81 11.89 -15.78
C LYS A 3 4.72 11.30 -16.68
N GLU A 4 3.46 11.40 -16.28
CA GLU A 4 2.31 10.99 -17.11
C GLU A 4 2.23 11.83 -18.39
N GLN A 5 2.37 13.15 -18.26
CA GLN A 5 2.33 14.04 -19.40
C GLN A 5 3.48 13.77 -20.40
N ALA A 6 4.67 13.39 -19.89
CA ALA A 6 5.78 13.02 -20.75
C ALA A 6 5.46 11.81 -21.62
N VAL A 7 4.80 10.78 -21.08
CA VAL A 7 4.35 9.61 -21.86
C VAL A 7 3.24 9.99 -22.84
N LEU A 8 2.25 10.74 -22.39
CA LEU A 8 1.14 11.17 -23.24
C LEU A 8 1.61 12.03 -24.45
N ASN A 9 2.64 12.85 -24.23
CA ASN A 9 3.25 13.68 -25.25
C ASN A 9 4.33 12.92 -26.08
N LYS A 10 4.50 11.62 -25.89
CA LYS A 10 5.53 10.80 -26.56
C LYS A 10 6.96 11.30 -26.33
N GLN A 11 7.20 11.94 -25.19
CA GLN A 11 8.53 12.35 -24.71
C GLN A 11 9.23 11.24 -23.91
N ALA A 12 8.46 10.22 -23.54
CA ALA A 12 8.93 8.99 -22.91
C ALA A 12 8.03 7.83 -23.34
N ASP A 13 8.60 6.64 -23.49
CA ASP A 13 7.88 5.43 -23.92
C ASP A 13 7.18 4.73 -22.75
N ALA A 14 7.66 4.94 -21.52
CA ALA A 14 7.13 4.34 -20.30
C ALA A 14 7.36 5.25 -19.09
N LEU A 15 6.63 4.98 -18.01
CA LEU A 15 6.88 5.61 -16.71
C LEU A 15 6.91 4.55 -15.60
N LEU A 16 7.69 4.82 -14.56
CA LEU A 16 7.62 4.07 -13.31
C LEU A 16 6.54 4.70 -12.41
N GLY A 17 5.56 3.89 -12.02
CA GLY A 17 4.43 4.37 -11.23
C GLY A 17 3.72 3.26 -10.47
N TYR A 18 2.71 3.65 -9.73
CA TYR A 18 1.80 2.71 -9.07
C TYR A 18 0.70 2.29 -10.07
N PHE A 19 0.56 0.98 -10.26
CA PHE A 19 -0.39 0.46 -11.25
C PHE A 19 -1.84 0.82 -10.93
N MET A 20 -2.18 1.02 -9.64
CA MET A 20 -3.51 1.42 -9.21
C MET A 20 -3.80 2.92 -9.34
N ASP A 21 -2.80 3.74 -9.66
CA ASP A 21 -2.93 5.20 -9.73
C ASP A 21 -2.72 5.71 -11.18
N GLN A 22 -1.48 5.84 -11.63
CA GLN A 22 -1.16 6.57 -12.86
C GLN A 22 -1.84 6.02 -14.10
N GLY A 23 -1.83 4.73 -14.27
CA GLY A 23 -2.33 4.16 -15.48
C GLY A 23 -3.83 4.17 -15.66
N PRO A 24 -4.64 3.75 -14.67
CA PRO A 24 -6.08 3.92 -14.76
C PRO A 24 -6.46 5.37 -15.06
N ARG A 25 -5.80 6.35 -14.45
CA ARG A 25 -6.03 7.76 -14.75
C ARG A 25 -5.68 8.14 -16.19
N MET A 26 -4.50 7.74 -16.67
CA MET A 26 -4.09 8.00 -18.06
C MET A 26 -5.04 7.35 -19.05
N GLN A 27 -5.45 6.10 -18.79
CA GLN A 27 -6.39 5.38 -19.65
C GLN A 27 -7.75 6.07 -19.71
N LEU A 28 -8.30 6.51 -18.56
CA LEU A 28 -9.58 7.24 -18.53
C LEU A 28 -9.48 8.61 -19.23
N GLN A 29 -8.38 9.32 -19.03
CA GLN A 29 -8.20 10.65 -19.63
C GLN A 29 -8.05 10.61 -21.15
N THR A 30 -7.46 9.54 -21.67
CA THR A 30 -7.09 9.47 -23.11
C THR A 30 -7.93 8.49 -23.92
N GLY A 31 -8.65 7.57 -23.27
CA GLY A 31 -9.30 6.43 -23.91
C GLY A 31 -8.31 5.38 -24.46
N VAL A 32 -7.01 5.57 -24.25
CA VAL A 32 -5.97 4.65 -24.74
C VAL A 32 -5.70 3.60 -23.67
N LYS A 33 -5.76 2.32 -24.07
CA LYS A 33 -5.42 1.21 -23.18
C LYS A 33 -3.94 1.26 -22.80
N MET A 34 -3.66 1.33 -21.51
CA MET A 34 -2.30 1.31 -20.97
C MET A 34 -1.85 -0.13 -20.72
N GLY A 35 -0.63 -0.45 -21.13
CA GLY A 35 0.04 -1.70 -20.77
C GLY A 35 0.69 -1.58 -19.38
N TRP A 36 0.69 -2.67 -18.64
CA TRP A 36 1.28 -2.73 -17.30
C TRP A 36 2.32 -3.83 -17.20
N THR A 37 3.39 -3.51 -16.54
CA THR A 37 4.38 -4.49 -16.12
C THR A 37 4.62 -4.36 -14.64
N ARG A 38 4.22 -5.37 -13.87
CA ARG A 38 4.46 -5.42 -12.43
C ARG A 38 5.86 -5.98 -12.20
N LEU A 39 6.81 -5.11 -11.92
CA LEU A 39 8.22 -5.47 -11.85
C LEU A 39 8.52 -6.55 -10.80
N TYR A 40 7.83 -6.54 -9.67
CA TYR A 40 7.98 -7.56 -8.63
C TYR A 40 7.49 -8.95 -9.07
N ASP A 41 6.42 -9.03 -9.86
CA ASP A 41 5.95 -10.31 -10.43
C ASP A 41 6.99 -10.87 -11.42
N MET A 42 7.58 -10.01 -12.25
CA MET A 42 8.65 -10.41 -13.18
C MET A 42 9.91 -10.89 -12.45
N ALA A 43 10.24 -10.26 -11.34
CA ALA A 43 11.41 -10.60 -10.54
C ALA A 43 11.16 -11.79 -9.60
N GLY A 44 9.91 -12.25 -9.46
CA GLY A 44 9.54 -13.33 -8.52
C GLY A 44 9.79 -12.97 -7.07
N VAL A 45 9.62 -11.69 -6.71
CA VAL A 45 9.92 -11.18 -5.36
C VAL A 45 8.72 -10.47 -4.77
N THR A 46 8.62 -10.48 -3.44
CA THR A 46 7.70 -9.63 -2.69
C THR A 46 8.43 -8.38 -2.23
N THR A 47 7.89 -7.21 -2.51
CA THR A 47 8.42 -5.94 -2.02
C THR A 47 7.38 -5.22 -1.20
N LEU A 48 7.78 -4.72 -0.03
CA LEU A 48 6.97 -3.83 0.77
C LEU A 48 7.09 -2.40 0.22
N SER A 49 5.99 -1.65 0.22
CA SER A 49 5.95 -0.29 -0.31
C SER A 49 5.62 0.73 0.76
N SER A 50 4.45 0.64 1.36
CA SER A 50 3.96 1.64 2.31
C SER A 50 3.77 1.04 3.69
N ALA A 51 4.13 1.80 4.73
CA ALA A 51 3.96 1.41 6.11
C ALA A 51 3.56 2.61 6.98
N ILE A 52 2.93 2.33 8.11
CA ILE A 52 2.76 3.31 9.19
C ILE A 52 4.04 3.25 10.02
N ILE A 53 4.71 4.38 10.13
CA ILE A 53 5.95 4.51 10.90
C ILE A 53 5.75 5.41 12.12
N THR A 54 6.48 5.14 13.19
CA THR A 54 6.48 5.97 14.41
C THR A 54 7.87 6.02 15.02
N ASN A 55 8.11 6.99 15.88
CA ASN A 55 9.37 7.14 16.60
C ASN A 55 9.40 6.23 17.84
N GLN A 56 10.47 5.46 18.02
CA GLN A 56 10.64 4.57 19.17
C GLN A 56 10.70 5.31 20.52
N ASP A 57 11.32 6.51 20.54
CA ASP A 57 11.35 7.31 21.78
C ASP A 57 9.96 7.80 22.16
N TRP A 58 9.13 8.17 21.19
CA TRP A 58 7.74 8.53 21.42
C TRP A 58 6.94 7.38 22.02
N LEU A 59 7.24 6.13 21.66
CA LEU A 59 6.59 4.93 22.19
C LEU A 59 7.01 4.56 23.62
N LYS A 60 8.00 5.22 24.22
CA LYS A 60 8.36 4.99 25.64
C LYS A 60 7.26 5.43 26.60
N ASP A 61 6.41 6.39 26.19
CA ASP A 61 5.26 6.83 26.96
C ASP A 61 4.03 5.92 26.72
N ALA A 62 3.45 5.39 27.79
CA ALA A 62 2.27 4.54 27.73
C ALA A 62 1.04 5.21 27.10
N LYS A 63 0.88 6.54 27.28
CA LYS A 63 -0.18 7.33 26.64
C LYS A 63 -0.02 7.32 25.11
N ASN A 64 1.21 7.42 24.63
CA ASN A 64 1.49 7.39 23.20
C ASN A 64 1.26 5.99 22.62
N GLN A 65 1.57 4.94 23.35
CA GLN A 65 1.23 3.57 22.94
C GLN A 65 -0.29 3.39 22.81
N ASP A 66 -1.08 3.91 23.74
CA ASP A 66 -2.55 3.87 23.65
C ASP A 66 -3.05 4.67 22.44
N ASN A 67 -2.52 5.86 22.20
CA ASN A 67 -2.84 6.66 21.03
C ASN A 67 -2.54 5.90 19.72
N LEU A 68 -1.39 5.21 19.65
CA LEU A 68 -1.04 4.40 18.48
C LEU A 68 -2.03 3.25 18.28
N ARG A 69 -2.39 2.51 19.33
CA ARG A 69 -3.39 1.42 19.26
C ARG A 69 -4.75 1.94 18.77
N ARG A 70 -5.19 3.09 19.26
CA ARG A 70 -6.44 3.71 18.84
C ARG A 70 -6.41 4.14 17.37
N PHE A 71 -5.31 4.74 16.95
CA PHE A 71 -5.09 5.13 15.55
C PHE A 71 -5.07 3.91 14.62
N LEU A 72 -4.30 2.88 14.95
CA LEU A 72 -4.20 1.67 14.14
C LEU A 72 -5.55 0.94 14.06
N ARG A 73 -6.29 0.84 15.16
CA ARG A 73 -7.63 0.25 15.18
C ARG A 73 -8.61 1.03 14.28
N ALA A 74 -8.57 2.35 14.32
CA ALA A 74 -9.39 3.18 13.43
C ALA A 74 -8.99 2.98 11.95
N SER A 75 -7.69 2.94 11.67
CA SER A 75 -7.16 2.68 10.33
C SER A 75 -7.55 1.30 9.81
N GLN A 76 -7.41 0.24 10.63
CA GLN A 76 -7.84 -1.11 10.27
C GLN A 76 -9.34 -1.17 9.95
N ARG A 77 -10.18 -0.47 10.73
CA ARG A 77 -11.62 -0.36 10.46
C ARG A 77 -11.89 0.33 9.13
N GLY A 78 -11.22 1.44 8.86
CA GLY A 78 -11.36 2.17 7.61
C GLY A 78 -10.98 1.32 6.40
N TRP A 79 -9.86 0.63 6.46
CA TRP A 79 -9.40 -0.29 5.41
C TRP A 79 -10.35 -1.47 5.22
N GLN A 80 -10.84 -2.08 6.31
CA GLN A 80 -11.81 -3.18 6.22
C GLN A 80 -13.13 -2.69 5.61
N TYR A 81 -13.59 -1.51 6.03
CA TYR A 81 -14.79 -0.90 5.45
C TYR A 81 -14.63 -0.69 3.93
N SER A 82 -13.49 -0.15 3.52
CA SER A 82 -13.17 0.07 2.11
C SER A 82 -13.12 -1.24 1.32
N PHE A 83 -12.62 -2.31 1.94
CA PHE A 83 -12.59 -3.64 1.33
C PHE A 83 -14.01 -4.21 1.09
N ASP A 84 -14.90 -4.02 2.07
CA ASP A 84 -16.27 -4.53 2.03
C ASP A 84 -17.23 -3.64 1.22
N ASN A 85 -16.95 -2.32 1.11
CA ASN A 85 -17.86 -1.31 0.55
C ASN A 85 -17.15 -0.37 -0.44
N ARG A 86 -16.54 -0.93 -1.48
CA ARG A 86 -15.62 -0.22 -2.39
C ARG A 86 -16.22 1.02 -3.06
N ALA A 87 -17.46 0.93 -3.55
CA ALA A 87 -18.12 2.05 -4.22
C ALA A 87 -18.36 3.23 -3.26
N GLU A 88 -18.81 2.94 -2.04
CA GLU A 88 -19.02 3.97 -1.01
C GLU A 88 -17.69 4.53 -0.50
N ALA A 89 -16.66 3.68 -0.33
CA ALA A 89 -15.32 4.12 0.02
C ALA A 89 -14.73 5.06 -1.05
N ALA A 90 -14.94 4.76 -2.34
CA ALA A 90 -14.54 5.63 -3.44
C ALA A 90 -15.28 6.99 -3.41
N GLU A 91 -16.56 6.99 -3.06
CA GLU A 91 -17.32 8.24 -2.90
C GLU A 91 -16.80 9.08 -1.73
N ILE A 92 -16.52 8.44 -0.58
CA ILE A 92 -15.92 9.11 0.58
C ILE A 92 -14.55 9.68 0.22
N PHE A 93 -13.72 8.90 -0.46
CA PHE A 93 -12.41 9.34 -0.94
C PHE A 93 -12.53 10.55 -1.88
N ARG A 94 -13.40 10.49 -2.87
CA ARG A 94 -13.66 11.59 -3.79
C ARG A 94 -14.13 12.87 -3.08
N LYS A 95 -14.98 12.74 -2.05
CA LYS A 95 -15.42 13.91 -1.24
C LYS A 95 -14.25 14.55 -0.49
N ALA A 96 -13.31 13.74 0.00
CA ALA A 96 -12.10 14.22 0.69
C ALA A 96 -11.05 14.76 -0.29
N ALA A 97 -11.02 14.25 -1.53
CA ALA A 97 -10.08 14.63 -2.58
C ALA A 97 -10.82 14.94 -3.90
N PRO A 98 -11.46 16.14 -4.03
CA PRO A 98 -12.35 16.47 -5.16
C PRO A 98 -11.67 16.51 -6.54
N VAL A 99 -10.36 16.43 -6.59
CA VAL A 99 -9.60 16.33 -7.85
C VAL A 99 -9.88 15.01 -8.61
N PHE A 100 -10.37 13.99 -7.91
CA PHE A 100 -10.71 12.70 -8.51
C PHE A 100 -12.18 12.66 -8.95
N THR A 101 -12.44 12.03 -10.09
CA THR A 101 -13.80 11.61 -10.48
C THR A 101 -14.18 10.36 -9.68
N GLN A 102 -15.47 10.03 -9.61
CA GLN A 102 -15.95 8.81 -8.95
C GLN A 102 -15.34 7.55 -9.59
N GLU A 103 -15.21 7.55 -10.91
CA GLU A 103 -14.65 6.43 -11.66
C GLU A 103 -13.17 6.20 -11.35
N ILE A 104 -12.36 7.27 -11.32
CA ILE A 104 -10.95 7.19 -10.93
C ILE A 104 -10.82 6.73 -9.48
N ALA A 105 -11.60 7.32 -8.57
CA ALA A 105 -11.57 6.96 -7.16
C ALA A 105 -11.90 5.47 -6.94
N LEU A 106 -12.86 4.92 -7.68
CA LEU A 106 -13.20 3.50 -7.60
C LEU A 106 -12.07 2.60 -8.12
N LEU A 107 -11.45 2.96 -9.24
CA LEU A 107 -10.31 2.21 -9.78
C LEU A 107 -9.11 2.22 -8.83
N GLU A 108 -8.84 3.34 -8.17
CA GLU A 108 -7.76 3.43 -7.17
C GLU A 108 -8.05 2.60 -5.93
N VAL A 109 -9.29 2.61 -5.43
CA VAL A 109 -9.72 1.75 -4.32
C VAL A 109 -9.60 0.28 -4.71
N ASP A 110 -10.15 -0.11 -5.86
CA ASP A 110 -10.09 -1.49 -6.34
C ASP A 110 -8.64 -1.98 -6.54
N GLY A 111 -7.81 -1.17 -7.17
CA GLY A 111 -6.39 -1.48 -7.37
C GLY A 111 -5.65 -1.66 -6.04
N THR A 112 -5.87 -0.75 -5.09
CA THR A 112 -5.26 -0.82 -3.75
C THR A 112 -5.66 -2.09 -3.02
N MET A 113 -6.93 -2.50 -3.09
CA MET A 113 -7.39 -3.71 -2.42
C MET A 113 -6.72 -5.00 -2.95
N THR A 114 -6.15 -4.98 -4.15
CA THR A 114 -5.42 -6.14 -4.70
C THR A 114 -4.02 -6.32 -4.10
N ILE A 115 -3.44 -5.28 -3.49
CA ILE A 115 -2.06 -5.27 -2.98
C ILE A 115 -1.96 -5.04 -1.47
N ILE A 116 -3.08 -4.88 -0.78
CA ILE A 116 -3.10 -4.59 0.66
C ILE A 116 -2.60 -5.75 1.53
N ARG A 117 -2.50 -6.93 0.96
CA ARG A 117 -1.96 -8.15 1.58
C ARG A 117 -1.00 -8.86 0.64
N THR A 118 0.02 -9.46 1.21
CA THR A 118 0.87 -10.43 0.53
C THR A 118 0.29 -11.84 0.68
N GLU A 119 0.87 -12.83 0.00
CA GLU A 119 0.50 -14.23 0.18
C GLU A 119 0.68 -14.68 1.65
N ARG A 120 1.77 -14.22 2.32
CA ARG A 120 2.07 -14.55 3.71
C ARG A 120 1.12 -13.89 4.72
N THR A 121 0.51 -12.77 4.35
CA THR A 121 -0.43 -12.05 5.21
C THR A 121 -1.90 -12.32 4.89
N LYS A 122 -2.19 -13.24 3.97
CA LYS A 122 -3.54 -13.74 3.75
C LYS A 122 -4.12 -14.33 5.05
N GLY A 123 -5.36 -13.98 5.38
CA GLY A 123 -6.02 -14.40 6.63
C GLY A 123 -5.57 -13.65 7.89
N LYS A 124 -4.57 -12.78 7.80
CA LYS A 124 -4.16 -11.91 8.91
C LYS A 124 -4.96 -10.59 8.90
N PRO A 125 -5.01 -9.89 10.03
CA PRO A 125 -5.58 -8.54 10.09
C PRO A 125 -4.94 -7.62 9.04
N ILE A 126 -5.68 -6.62 8.58
CA ILE A 126 -5.11 -5.58 7.71
C ILE A 126 -3.97 -4.87 8.44
N ALA A 127 -2.92 -4.52 7.72
CA ALA A 127 -1.65 -3.94 8.20
C ALA A 127 -0.73 -4.92 8.95
N TRP A 128 -1.04 -6.21 8.98
CA TRP A 128 -0.12 -7.21 9.52
C TRP A 128 1.16 -7.26 8.70
N SER A 129 2.30 -7.23 9.39
CA SER A 129 3.62 -7.43 8.79
C SER A 129 4.11 -8.86 9.00
N ASP A 130 4.71 -9.45 7.97
CA ASP A 130 5.33 -10.77 8.02
C ASP A 130 6.84 -10.67 7.88
N ALA A 131 7.58 -11.42 8.70
CA ALA A 131 9.05 -11.38 8.71
C ALA A 131 9.66 -11.84 7.37
N GLY A 132 9.03 -12.77 6.66
CA GLY A 132 9.50 -13.20 5.35
C GLY A 132 9.39 -12.10 4.29
N ASP A 133 8.31 -11.29 4.31
CA ASP A 133 8.17 -10.16 3.39
C ASP A 133 9.21 -9.06 3.66
N TRP A 134 9.53 -8.81 4.94
CA TRP A 134 10.62 -7.91 5.33
C TRP A 134 11.99 -8.44 4.92
N LYS A 135 12.19 -9.76 5.07
CA LYS A 135 13.45 -10.41 4.64
C LYS A 135 13.66 -10.30 3.13
N ASP A 136 12.63 -10.61 2.34
CA ASP A 136 12.70 -10.49 0.88
C ASP A 136 13.04 -9.04 0.46
N SER A 137 12.40 -8.05 1.10
CA SER A 137 12.67 -6.63 0.85
C SER A 137 14.10 -6.24 1.25
N GLN A 138 14.60 -6.72 2.40
CA GLN A 138 15.97 -6.49 2.85
C GLN A 138 16.98 -7.08 1.87
N ASP A 139 16.79 -8.34 1.44
CA ASP A 139 17.70 -9.02 0.53
C ASP A 139 17.84 -8.30 -0.81
N LEU A 140 16.71 -7.74 -1.32
CA LEU A 140 16.75 -6.90 -2.51
C LEU A 140 17.56 -5.62 -2.30
N LEU A 141 17.34 -4.94 -1.18
CA LEU A 141 18.04 -3.69 -0.87
C LEU A 141 19.54 -3.94 -0.61
N GLU A 142 19.89 -5.05 0.01
CA GLU A 142 21.30 -5.43 0.18
C GLU A 142 21.96 -5.71 -1.17
N LYS A 143 21.30 -6.51 -2.01
CA LYS A 143 21.83 -6.93 -3.31
C LYS A 143 21.99 -5.77 -4.29
N PHE A 144 20.99 -4.90 -4.39
CA PHE A 144 20.91 -3.89 -5.46
C PHE A 144 21.23 -2.48 -4.99
N ALA A 145 20.93 -2.14 -3.73
CA ALA A 145 21.18 -0.82 -3.15
C ALA A 145 22.40 -0.81 -2.19
N LYS A 146 23.04 -1.97 -1.96
CA LYS A 146 24.19 -2.12 -1.07
C LYS A 146 23.91 -1.63 0.36
N LEU A 147 22.67 -1.70 0.80
CA LEU A 147 22.29 -1.39 2.18
C LEU A 147 22.74 -2.52 3.09
N LYS A 148 23.26 -2.16 4.27
CA LYS A 148 23.66 -3.15 5.26
C LYS A 148 22.43 -3.82 5.85
N ALA A 149 22.32 -5.14 5.66
CA ALA A 149 21.26 -5.94 6.25
C ALA A 149 21.33 -5.97 7.77
N GLN A 150 20.18 -6.01 8.44
CA GLN A 150 20.11 -6.34 9.85
C GLN A 150 20.05 -7.86 10.03
N PRO A 151 20.73 -8.42 11.04
CA PRO A 151 20.69 -9.86 11.31
C PRO A 151 19.28 -10.38 11.63
N ASP A 152 18.46 -9.55 12.26
CA ASP A 152 17.08 -9.85 12.60
C ASP A 152 16.15 -8.80 11.98
N VAL A 153 15.30 -9.23 11.06
CA VAL A 153 14.33 -8.35 10.38
C VAL A 153 13.20 -7.87 11.29
N ASN A 154 12.99 -8.52 12.44
CA ASN A 154 11.98 -8.10 13.41
C ASN A 154 12.30 -6.73 14.05
N VAL A 155 13.51 -6.20 13.87
CA VAL A 155 13.84 -4.82 14.28
C VAL A 155 13.13 -3.75 13.45
N TYR A 156 12.65 -4.09 12.25
CA TYR A 156 12.01 -3.15 11.34
C TYR A 156 10.53 -2.94 11.60
N PHE A 157 9.85 -3.90 12.22
CA PHE A 157 8.40 -3.85 12.39
C PHE A 157 7.93 -4.46 13.70
N THR A 158 6.69 -4.19 14.06
CA THR A 158 5.98 -4.88 15.14
C THR A 158 4.49 -4.94 14.85
N ASN A 159 3.87 -6.05 15.20
CA ASN A 159 2.41 -6.22 15.16
C ASN A 159 1.75 -6.00 16.54
N SER A 160 2.53 -5.70 17.59
CA SER A 160 2.05 -5.65 18.99
C SER A 160 0.99 -4.58 19.27
N TYR A 161 0.85 -3.62 18.37
CA TYR A 161 -0.13 -2.53 18.52
C TYR A 161 -1.38 -2.72 17.64
N LEU A 162 -1.42 -3.76 16.80
CA LEU A 162 -2.56 -4.07 15.96
C LEU A 162 -3.68 -4.75 16.76
N SER A 163 -4.93 -4.53 16.35
CA SER A 163 -6.08 -5.28 16.83
C SER A 163 -6.32 -6.49 15.93
N GLU A 164 -6.50 -7.67 16.52
CA GLU A 164 -6.80 -8.89 15.75
C GLU A 164 -8.30 -9.00 15.39
N ALA A 165 -9.17 -8.58 16.30
CA ALA A 165 -10.61 -8.63 16.09
C ALA A 165 -11.22 -7.22 16.11
N PRO A 166 -12.22 -6.95 15.33
CA PRO A 166 -12.98 -7.73 14.33
C PRO A 166 -12.49 -7.53 12.88
N TYR A 167 -11.20 -7.21 12.67
CA TYR A 167 -10.66 -6.73 11.38
C TYR A 167 -9.99 -7.83 10.57
N LEU A 168 -10.36 -9.08 10.81
CA LEU A 168 -9.98 -10.18 9.94
C LEU A 168 -10.71 -10.08 8.59
N PRO A 169 -10.08 -10.52 7.48
CA PRO A 169 -10.77 -10.56 6.21
C PRO A 169 -11.98 -11.49 6.31
N LYS A 170 -13.09 -11.08 5.72
CA LYS A 170 -14.21 -11.99 5.52
C LYS A 170 -13.76 -13.13 4.61
N LYS A 171 -14.11 -14.36 4.96
CA LYS A 171 -13.80 -15.55 4.15
C LYS A 171 -14.57 -15.52 2.85
#